data_c3b89e9794f7bff6370aa85df91ba3a0
#
_entry.id   c3b89e9794f7bff6370aa85df91ba3a0
#
_cell.length_a   1.000
_cell.length_b   1.000
_cell.length_c   1.000
_cell.angle_alpha   90.00
_cell.angle_beta   90.00
_cell.angle_gamma   90.00
#
_symmetry.space_group_name_H-M   'P 1'
#
loop_
_entity.id
_entity.type
_entity.pdbx_description
1 polymer ?
#
loop_
_entity_poly.entity_id
_entity_poly.type
_entity_poly.pdbx_seq_one_letter_code
_entity_poly.pdbx_strand_id
1 'polypeptide(L)'
;MEKKFSKVIAAKHLFDSVRDDSYEGYICLKDNVIAKAGTGAPTQEITDQADEFLQFDEEFVMPGITDTHTFFTGYAVFHVGADMSDVTDNGQGLKTLQNYEGGKGSEGAILGHGWIPEKWNQAEGEKMLEAEYPDRPVILFAADRSTCIMNRKARETYGFTPESCYPESYYRIMREYLNDRGFIEKEFSDYMKMMNSRGVTTVKEMGFDDFYGFTDYLKEMEDSEDLHLRFFFMSQPVGQRMNLPYARKMREKFTGDKVRFSGFNSMTDGTIAANKGDLKKPYEGQTFTCTLDILYDEIEADVLAADAEDFRWSLHAQGDGAVGKITQISVSYTHLDVYKRQDLR
;
A
#
# COMPACT_ATOMS: atom_id res chain seq x y z
N MET A 1 14.27 -20.07 -38.01
CA MET A 1 15.30 -19.92 -36.95
C MET A 1 14.60 -19.35 -35.72
N GLU A 2 14.88 -19.90 -34.57
CA GLU A 2 14.37 -19.38 -33.30
C GLU A 2 14.93 -17.97 -33.06
N LYS A 3 14.08 -17.02 -32.72
CA LYS A 3 14.48 -15.65 -32.46
C LYS A 3 15.24 -15.59 -31.12
N LYS A 4 16.22 -14.72 -31.02
CA LYS A 4 17.08 -14.59 -29.84
C LYS A 4 16.42 -13.74 -28.73
N PHE A 5 15.55 -12.83 -29.13
CA PHE A 5 14.88 -11.88 -28.27
C PHE A 5 13.37 -11.96 -28.48
N SER A 6 12.61 -11.91 -27.41
CA SER A 6 11.15 -11.76 -27.46
C SER A 6 10.77 -10.35 -27.94
N LYS A 7 11.55 -9.34 -27.54
CA LYS A 7 11.27 -7.95 -27.91
C LYS A 7 12.55 -7.11 -27.94
N VAL A 8 12.63 -6.19 -28.90
CA VAL A 8 13.61 -5.11 -28.91
C VAL A 8 12.87 -3.77 -28.85
N ILE A 9 13.25 -2.92 -27.93
CA ILE A 9 12.70 -1.57 -27.74
C ILE A 9 13.82 -0.58 -28.00
N ALA A 10 13.65 0.32 -28.96
CA ALA A 10 14.54 1.43 -29.25
C ALA A 10 13.85 2.76 -28.89
N ALA A 11 14.61 3.69 -28.34
CA ALA A 11 14.07 5.00 -28.00
C ALA A 11 15.13 6.10 -28.16
N LYS A 12 14.72 7.31 -28.57
CA LYS A 12 15.58 8.49 -28.55
C LYS A 12 15.80 9.03 -27.13
N HIS A 13 14.85 8.76 -26.24
CA HIS A 13 14.87 9.19 -24.84
C HIS A 13 14.81 7.98 -23.91
N LEU A 14 15.85 7.14 -23.90
CA LEU A 14 16.00 6.01 -22.99
C LEU A 14 16.71 6.48 -21.71
N PHE A 15 16.13 6.18 -20.55
CA PHE A 15 16.71 6.43 -19.23
C PHE A 15 16.95 5.10 -18.50
N ASP A 16 18.18 4.84 -18.07
CA ASP A 16 18.60 3.57 -17.46
C ASP A 16 18.82 3.63 -15.94
N SER A 17 18.52 4.78 -15.32
CA SER A 17 18.74 5.06 -13.89
C SER A 17 20.23 5.02 -13.44
N VAL A 18 21.16 4.93 -14.36
CA VAL A 18 22.60 4.95 -14.09
C VAL A 18 23.21 6.27 -14.54
N ARG A 19 22.72 6.81 -15.64
CA ARG A 19 23.12 8.09 -16.20
C ARG A 19 22.19 9.19 -15.68
N ASP A 20 22.72 10.41 -15.59
CA ASP A 20 21.93 11.57 -15.17
C ASP A 20 20.91 12.00 -16.24
N ASP A 21 21.21 11.80 -17.52
CA ASP A 21 20.39 12.19 -18.65
C ASP A 21 19.88 10.98 -19.47
N SER A 22 18.77 11.18 -20.20
CA SER A 22 18.31 10.23 -21.21
C SER A 22 19.22 10.26 -22.44
N TYR A 23 19.26 9.17 -23.15
CA TYR A 23 20.08 9.01 -24.35
C TYR A 23 19.36 8.18 -25.43
N GLU A 24 19.79 8.28 -26.66
CA GLU A 24 19.35 7.35 -27.71
C GLU A 24 19.93 5.97 -27.45
N GLY A 25 19.06 4.97 -27.35
CA GLY A 25 19.47 3.61 -27.02
C GLY A 25 18.40 2.56 -27.28
N TYR A 26 18.77 1.32 -27.00
CA TYR A 26 17.86 0.19 -27.14
C TYR A 26 18.06 -0.83 -26.01
N ILE A 27 16.99 -1.59 -25.75
CA ILE A 27 17.00 -2.76 -24.87
C ILE A 27 16.44 -3.97 -25.62
N CYS A 28 17.05 -5.13 -25.39
CA CYS A 28 16.60 -6.42 -25.93
C CYS A 28 16.09 -7.26 -24.76
N LEU A 29 14.85 -7.68 -24.85
CA LEU A 29 14.21 -8.55 -23.85
C LEU A 29 14.26 -10.00 -24.33
N LYS A 30 14.55 -10.90 -23.42
CA LYS A 30 14.33 -12.32 -23.59
C LYS A 30 13.43 -12.75 -22.46
N ASP A 31 12.23 -13.18 -22.79
CA ASP A 31 11.18 -13.45 -21.81
C ASP A 31 10.93 -12.19 -20.93
N ASN A 32 11.15 -12.28 -19.63
CA ASN A 32 10.94 -11.21 -18.65
C ASN A 32 12.22 -10.52 -18.16
N VAL A 33 13.37 -10.71 -18.86
CA VAL A 33 14.65 -10.10 -18.47
C VAL A 33 15.24 -9.25 -19.58
N ILE A 34 16.00 -8.21 -19.20
CA ILE A 34 16.81 -7.42 -20.13
C ILE A 34 18.07 -8.24 -20.44
N ALA A 35 18.10 -8.84 -21.63
CA ALA A 35 19.22 -9.67 -22.08
C ALA A 35 20.38 -8.84 -22.65
N LYS A 36 20.09 -7.64 -23.17
CA LYS A 36 21.08 -6.73 -23.74
C LYS A 36 20.56 -5.29 -23.70
N ALA A 37 21.45 -4.34 -23.49
CA ALA A 37 21.20 -2.93 -23.72
C ALA A 37 22.33 -2.33 -24.55
N GLY A 38 22.06 -1.25 -25.29
CA GLY A 38 23.04 -0.55 -26.09
C GLY A 38 22.70 0.92 -26.32
N THR A 39 23.69 1.71 -26.75
CA THR A 39 23.54 3.11 -27.12
C THR A 39 23.37 3.25 -28.63
N GLY A 40 22.64 4.30 -29.06
CA GLY A 40 22.27 4.53 -30.44
C GLY A 40 21.18 3.58 -30.93
N ALA A 41 20.88 3.62 -32.23
CA ALA A 41 19.90 2.73 -32.82
C ALA A 41 20.39 1.28 -32.85
N PRO A 42 19.50 0.27 -32.69
CA PRO A 42 19.88 -1.13 -32.89
C PRO A 42 20.23 -1.40 -34.34
N THR A 43 21.19 -2.29 -34.55
CA THR A 43 21.51 -2.75 -35.94
C THR A 43 20.37 -3.62 -36.48
N GLN A 44 20.27 -3.71 -37.81
CA GLN A 44 19.30 -4.58 -38.48
C GLN A 44 19.43 -6.04 -38.01
N GLU A 45 20.65 -6.52 -37.75
CA GLU A 45 20.89 -7.86 -37.23
C GLU A 45 20.22 -8.07 -35.86
N ILE A 46 20.20 -7.05 -35.00
CA ILE A 46 19.54 -7.12 -33.66
C ILE A 46 18.02 -7.16 -33.82
N THR A 47 17.46 -6.28 -34.65
CA THR A 47 16.01 -6.22 -34.86
C THR A 47 15.49 -7.49 -35.59
N ASP A 48 16.23 -8.05 -36.51
CA ASP A 48 15.88 -9.30 -37.18
C ASP A 48 15.86 -10.51 -36.24
N GLN A 49 16.57 -10.43 -35.13
CA GLN A 49 16.60 -11.47 -34.09
C GLN A 49 15.48 -11.31 -33.02
N ALA A 50 14.56 -10.36 -33.17
CA ALA A 50 13.46 -10.14 -32.26
C ALA A 50 12.12 -10.62 -32.85
N ASP A 51 11.24 -11.14 -32.00
CA ASP A 51 9.85 -11.43 -32.38
C ASP A 51 9.06 -10.13 -32.58
N GLU A 52 9.34 -9.11 -31.77
CA GLU A 52 8.70 -7.80 -31.83
C GLU A 52 9.76 -6.69 -31.76
N PHE A 53 9.64 -5.67 -32.60
CA PHE A 53 10.44 -4.45 -32.54
C PHE A 53 9.55 -3.24 -32.34
N LEU A 54 9.83 -2.47 -31.29
CA LEU A 54 9.15 -1.21 -30.96
C LEU A 54 10.15 -0.06 -31.03
N GLN A 55 9.75 1.04 -31.65
CA GLN A 55 10.54 2.25 -31.73
C GLN A 55 9.74 3.43 -31.18
N PHE A 56 10.38 4.20 -30.31
CA PHE A 56 9.83 5.39 -29.65
C PHE A 56 10.72 6.59 -29.97
N ASP A 57 10.21 7.55 -30.73
CA ASP A 57 10.97 8.73 -31.15
C ASP A 57 10.75 9.94 -30.27
N GLU A 58 9.55 10.10 -29.72
CA GLU A 58 9.16 11.24 -28.90
C GLU A 58 8.89 10.85 -27.43
N GLU A 59 8.63 9.58 -27.18
CA GLU A 59 8.29 9.07 -25.86
C GLU A 59 9.55 8.83 -25.02
N PHE A 60 9.40 9.02 -23.71
CA PHE A 60 10.43 8.74 -22.73
C PHE A 60 10.30 7.28 -22.25
N VAL A 61 11.33 6.50 -22.45
CA VAL A 61 11.38 5.08 -22.03
C VAL A 61 12.27 4.96 -20.79
N MET A 62 11.72 4.44 -19.71
CA MET A 62 12.43 4.28 -18.45
C MET A 62 12.03 2.99 -17.74
N PRO A 63 12.80 2.52 -16.75
CA PRO A 63 12.36 1.44 -15.85
C PRO A 63 11.05 1.82 -15.17
N GLY A 64 10.15 0.85 -14.99
CA GLY A 64 8.92 1.08 -14.25
C GLY A 64 9.20 1.51 -12.81
N ILE A 65 8.39 2.44 -12.31
CA ILE A 65 8.51 2.97 -10.96
C ILE A 65 8.16 1.88 -9.94
N THR A 66 8.93 1.80 -8.87
CA THR A 66 8.62 0.98 -7.70
C THR A 66 8.12 1.88 -6.57
N ASP A 67 6.85 1.74 -6.19
CA ASP A 67 6.34 2.36 -4.98
C ASP A 67 6.63 1.44 -3.79
N THR A 68 7.50 1.90 -2.90
CA THR A 68 8.03 1.09 -1.80
C THR A 68 7.22 1.17 -0.51
N HIS A 69 6.13 1.93 -0.47
CA HIS A 69 5.35 2.13 0.75
C HIS A 69 3.87 2.35 0.44
N THR A 70 3.16 1.26 0.15
CA THR A 70 1.74 1.29 -0.19
C THR A 70 0.88 0.53 0.82
N PHE A 71 -0.41 0.87 0.83
CA PHE A 71 -1.44 0.19 1.61
C PHE A 71 -2.68 0.01 0.74
N PHE A 72 -2.80 -1.12 0.07
CA PHE A 72 -3.97 -1.46 -0.77
C PHE A 72 -5.27 -1.42 0.04
N THR A 73 -5.26 -1.98 1.25
CA THR A 73 -6.42 -1.94 2.13
C THR A 73 -6.83 -0.52 2.47
N GLY A 74 -5.85 0.38 2.68
CA GLY A 74 -6.10 1.81 2.84
C GLY A 74 -6.71 2.45 1.59
N TYR A 75 -6.24 2.08 0.40
CA TYR A 75 -6.84 2.52 -0.86
C TYR A 75 -8.30 2.06 -0.98
N ALA A 76 -8.57 0.77 -0.82
CA ALA A 76 -9.90 0.19 -0.94
C ALA A 76 -10.92 0.82 0.02
N VAL A 77 -10.50 1.07 1.28
CA VAL A 77 -11.32 1.73 2.30
C VAL A 77 -11.82 3.09 1.86
N PHE A 78 -11.01 3.85 1.11
CA PHE A 78 -11.39 5.21 0.65
C PHE A 78 -12.23 5.21 -0.62
N HIS A 79 -12.59 4.05 -1.15
CA HIS A 79 -13.52 3.91 -2.27
C HIS A 79 -14.82 3.20 -1.87
N VAL A 80 -15.05 2.98 -0.58
CA VAL A 80 -16.30 2.38 -0.12
C VAL A 80 -17.47 3.36 -0.20
N GLY A 81 -18.57 2.88 -0.72
CA GLY A 81 -19.82 3.62 -0.72
C GLY A 81 -19.91 4.70 -1.80
N ALA A 82 -20.67 5.75 -1.52
CA ALA A 82 -20.91 6.85 -2.45
C ALA A 82 -19.68 7.77 -2.57
N ASP A 83 -19.32 8.13 -3.80
CA ASP A 83 -18.27 9.11 -4.07
C ASP A 83 -18.79 10.53 -3.84
N MET A 84 -18.18 11.24 -2.89
CA MET A 84 -18.49 12.61 -2.50
C MET A 84 -17.45 13.62 -2.96
N SER A 85 -16.47 13.24 -3.74
CA SER A 85 -15.33 14.10 -4.12
C SER A 85 -15.74 15.36 -4.87
N ASP A 86 -16.80 15.28 -5.69
CA ASP A 86 -17.34 16.40 -6.45
C ASP A 86 -18.45 17.17 -5.72
N VAL A 87 -18.82 16.73 -4.52
CA VAL A 87 -19.90 17.35 -3.72
C VAL A 87 -19.41 18.63 -3.06
N THR A 88 -20.18 19.70 -3.19
CA THR A 88 -19.78 21.05 -2.74
C THR A 88 -20.59 21.56 -1.54
N ASP A 89 -21.68 20.89 -1.18
CA ASP A 89 -22.52 21.24 -0.02
C ASP A 89 -23.32 20.05 0.50
N ASN A 90 -23.89 20.21 1.69
CA ASN A 90 -24.63 19.16 2.39
C ASN A 90 -25.87 18.67 1.60
N GLY A 91 -26.56 19.58 0.90
CA GLY A 91 -27.77 19.23 0.12
C GLY A 91 -27.46 18.38 -1.09
N GLN A 92 -26.35 18.69 -1.78
CA GLN A 92 -25.84 17.88 -2.88
C GLN A 92 -25.36 16.50 -2.36
N GLY A 93 -24.70 16.48 -1.19
CA GLY A 93 -24.26 15.24 -0.54
C GLY A 93 -25.44 14.31 -0.23
N LEU A 94 -26.52 14.83 0.31
CA LEU A 94 -27.72 14.04 0.59
C LEU A 94 -28.32 13.43 -0.71
N LYS A 95 -28.41 14.23 -1.78
CA LYS A 95 -28.88 13.73 -3.08
C LYS A 95 -27.96 12.63 -3.65
N THR A 96 -26.66 12.78 -3.51
CA THR A 96 -25.68 11.77 -3.94
C THR A 96 -25.89 10.46 -3.19
N LEU A 97 -26.10 10.51 -1.86
CA LEU A 97 -26.45 9.33 -1.08
C LEU A 97 -27.76 8.68 -1.51
N GLN A 98 -28.82 9.45 -1.68
CA GLN A 98 -30.12 8.95 -2.12
C GLN A 98 -30.04 8.26 -3.49
N ASN A 99 -29.28 8.83 -4.44
CA ASN A 99 -29.05 8.24 -5.76
C ASN A 99 -28.23 6.94 -5.66
N TYR A 100 -27.21 6.91 -4.81
CA TYR A 100 -26.41 5.72 -4.57
C TYR A 100 -27.22 4.59 -3.95
N GLU A 101 -28.08 4.92 -3.00
CA GLU A 101 -28.94 3.98 -2.28
C GLU A 101 -30.00 3.34 -3.18
N GLY A 102 -30.55 4.12 -4.13
CA GLY A 102 -31.51 3.63 -5.11
C GLY A 102 -30.99 2.51 -6.03
N GLY A 103 -29.68 2.26 -6.02
CA GLY A 103 -29.01 1.20 -6.79
C GLY A 103 -28.61 -0.03 -5.96
N LYS A 104 -28.71 0.02 -4.62
CA LYS A 104 -28.30 -1.07 -3.71
C LYS A 104 -29.40 -1.41 -2.71
N GLY A 105 -29.53 -2.68 -2.36
CA GLY A 105 -30.55 -3.15 -1.42
C GLY A 105 -30.47 -2.51 -0.03
N SER A 106 -31.58 -2.60 0.72
CA SER A 106 -31.86 -1.83 1.95
C SER A 106 -31.15 -2.31 3.22
N GLU A 107 -30.24 -3.27 3.18
CA GLU A 107 -29.60 -3.82 4.35
C GLU A 107 -28.15 -3.30 4.52
N GLY A 108 -27.77 -2.96 5.77
CA GLY A 108 -26.43 -2.52 6.15
C GLY A 108 -26.25 -1.01 6.27
N ALA A 109 -25.04 -0.57 6.54
CA ALA A 109 -24.68 0.83 6.62
C ALA A 109 -24.60 1.49 5.24
N ILE A 110 -24.95 2.77 5.17
CA ILE A 110 -24.67 3.61 4.01
C ILE A 110 -23.29 4.25 4.23
N LEU A 111 -22.36 3.97 3.35
CA LEU A 111 -21.02 4.56 3.41
C LEU A 111 -20.81 5.53 2.25
N GLY A 112 -19.94 6.50 2.46
CA GLY A 112 -19.44 7.39 1.43
C GLY A 112 -18.03 7.83 1.73
N HIS A 113 -17.31 8.31 0.71
CA HIS A 113 -15.93 8.73 0.81
C HIS A 113 -15.68 10.03 0.03
N GLY A 114 -14.59 10.70 0.33
CA GLY A 114 -14.08 11.80 -0.49
C GLY A 114 -14.72 13.17 -0.21
N TRP A 115 -15.55 13.32 0.83
CA TRP A 115 -16.07 14.65 1.15
C TRP A 115 -14.95 15.58 1.67
N ILE A 116 -15.07 16.88 1.37
CA ILE A 116 -14.04 17.87 1.68
C ILE A 116 -14.50 18.72 2.88
N PRO A 117 -13.81 18.63 4.06
CA PRO A 117 -14.24 19.27 5.30
C PRO A 117 -14.51 20.78 5.17
N GLU A 118 -13.69 21.49 4.37
CA GLU A 118 -13.82 22.95 4.16
C GLU A 118 -15.06 23.36 3.37
N LYS A 119 -15.64 22.43 2.60
CA LYS A 119 -16.83 22.69 1.75
C LYS A 119 -18.14 22.33 2.43
N TRP A 120 -18.07 21.55 3.50
CA TRP A 120 -19.27 21.04 4.20
C TRP A 120 -19.38 21.62 5.61
N ASN A 121 -20.61 21.89 6.04
CA ASN A 121 -20.89 22.10 7.46
C ASN A 121 -21.14 20.74 8.12
N GLN A 122 -20.16 20.23 8.86
CA GLN A 122 -20.24 18.91 9.50
C GLN A 122 -21.46 18.76 10.42
N ALA A 123 -21.71 19.74 11.29
CA ALA A 123 -22.82 19.69 12.25
C ALA A 123 -24.20 19.74 11.58
N GLU A 124 -24.33 20.46 10.47
CA GLU A 124 -25.52 20.49 9.64
C GLU A 124 -25.69 19.18 8.87
N GLY A 125 -24.58 18.65 8.31
CA GLY A 125 -24.57 17.36 7.63
C GLY A 125 -25.02 16.22 8.54
N GLU A 126 -24.54 16.17 9.80
CA GLU A 126 -24.99 15.19 10.79
C GLU A 126 -26.50 15.27 11.04
N LYS A 127 -27.04 16.48 11.23
CA LYS A 127 -28.50 16.68 11.44
C LYS A 127 -29.31 16.24 10.21
N MET A 128 -28.81 16.50 9.00
CA MET A 128 -29.49 16.08 7.77
C MET A 128 -29.49 14.55 7.66
N LEU A 129 -28.37 13.89 7.97
CA LEU A 129 -28.29 12.44 7.96
C LEU A 129 -29.19 11.81 9.04
N GLU A 130 -29.30 12.43 10.22
CA GLU A 130 -30.20 11.98 11.29
C GLU A 130 -31.68 12.10 10.88
N ALA A 131 -32.06 13.16 10.17
CA ALA A 131 -33.41 13.36 9.72
C ALA A 131 -33.83 12.40 8.59
N GLU A 132 -32.92 12.14 7.64
CA GLU A 132 -33.19 11.27 6.49
C GLU A 132 -33.03 9.78 6.82
N TYR A 133 -32.05 9.43 7.66
CA TYR A 133 -31.70 8.04 7.98
C TYR A 133 -31.73 7.79 9.51
N PRO A 134 -32.86 7.95 10.20
CA PRO A 134 -32.93 7.86 11.66
C PRO A 134 -32.58 6.46 12.20
N ASP A 135 -32.89 5.42 11.44
CA ASP A 135 -32.76 4.02 11.84
C ASP A 135 -31.66 3.25 11.09
N ARG A 136 -30.99 3.91 10.15
CA ARG A 136 -29.93 3.30 9.34
C ARG A 136 -28.58 3.97 9.59
N PRO A 137 -27.49 3.22 9.84
CA PRO A 137 -26.16 3.80 10.02
C PRO A 137 -25.68 4.47 8.73
N VAL A 138 -25.18 5.70 8.82
CA VAL A 138 -24.57 6.44 7.71
C VAL A 138 -23.24 7.01 8.16
N ILE A 139 -22.19 6.79 7.35
CA ILE A 139 -20.83 7.29 7.62
C ILE A 139 -20.21 7.79 6.32
N LEU A 140 -19.76 9.04 6.31
CA LEU A 140 -19.08 9.68 5.19
C LEU A 140 -17.65 10.02 5.59
N PHE A 141 -16.66 9.38 4.98
CA PHE A 141 -15.24 9.58 5.27
C PHE A 141 -14.69 10.80 4.55
N ALA A 142 -14.00 11.67 5.27
CA ALA A 142 -13.36 12.84 4.68
C ALA A 142 -12.21 12.46 3.74
N ALA A 143 -12.00 13.26 2.68
CA ALA A 143 -10.96 13.05 1.69
C ALA A 143 -9.54 13.10 2.28
N ASP A 144 -9.33 13.97 3.28
CA ASP A 144 -8.05 14.14 3.98
C ASP A 144 -7.81 13.11 5.10
N ARG A 145 -8.77 12.22 5.35
CA ARG A 145 -8.72 11.18 6.38
C ARG A 145 -8.65 11.70 7.82
N SER A 146 -9.01 12.95 8.07
CA SER A 146 -8.96 13.54 9.39
C SER A 146 -10.19 13.21 10.26
N THR A 147 -11.36 13.05 9.64
CA THR A 147 -12.65 12.88 10.32
C THR A 147 -13.69 12.19 9.42
N CYS A 148 -14.89 11.99 9.95
CA CYS A 148 -16.05 11.58 9.18
C CYS A 148 -17.31 12.34 9.62
N ILE A 149 -18.33 12.36 8.78
CA ILE A 149 -19.70 12.71 9.17
C ILE A 149 -20.44 11.41 9.46
N MET A 150 -21.10 11.31 10.59
CA MET A 150 -21.86 10.11 10.96
C MET A 150 -23.12 10.46 11.75
N ASN A 151 -24.22 9.76 11.46
CA ASN A 151 -25.43 9.93 12.23
C ASN A 151 -25.38 9.21 13.58
N ARG A 152 -26.37 9.46 14.45
CA ARG A 152 -26.49 8.82 15.77
C ARG A 152 -26.54 7.29 15.66
N LYS A 153 -27.30 6.78 14.70
CA LYS A 153 -27.43 5.32 14.49
C LYS A 153 -26.09 4.65 14.17
N ALA A 154 -25.22 5.30 13.41
CA ALA A 154 -23.88 4.80 13.15
C ALA A 154 -23.01 4.77 14.41
N ARG A 155 -23.06 5.83 15.24
CA ARG A 155 -22.34 5.86 16.52
C ARG A 155 -22.81 4.74 17.48
N GLU A 156 -24.12 4.52 17.56
CA GLU A 156 -24.70 3.45 18.39
C GLU A 156 -24.32 2.05 17.86
N THR A 157 -24.32 1.86 16.54
CA THR A 157 -24.06 0.56 15.92
C THR A 157 -22.57 0.18 16.01
N TYR A 158 -21.68 1.11 15.72
CA TYR A 158 -20.24 0.82 15.61
C TYR A 158 -19.43 1.25 16.84
N GLY A 159 -19.97 2.08 17.72
CA GLY A 159 -19.36 2.44 19.00
C GLY A 159 -18.11 3.32 18.91
N PHE A 160 -17.98 4.14 17.83
CA PHE A 160 -16.92 5.13 17.70
C PHE A 160 -17.48 6.51 17.33
N THR A 161 -16.62 7.53 17.35
CA THR A 161 -16.96 8.93 17.05
C THR A 161 -16.16 9.43 15.84
N PRO A 162 -16.54 10.59 15.25
CA PRO A 162 -15.78 11.18 14.16
C PRO A 162 -14.27 11.33 14.41
N GLU A 163 -13.88 11.64 15.65
CA GLU A 163 -12.49 11.86 16.05
C GLU A 163 -11.66 10.56 16.06
N SER A 164 -12.31 9.41 16.22
CA SER A 164 -11.68 8.09 16.24
C SER A 164 -12.00 7.25 15.00
N CYS A 165 -12.68 7.82 14.00
CA CYS A 165 -13.31 7.05 12.92
C CYS A 165 -12.30 6.25 12.07
N TYR A 166 -11.12 6.77 11.80
CA TYR A 166 -10.16 6.08 10.92
C TYR A 166 -9.63 4.76 11.49
N PRO A 167 -9.02 4.73 12.68
CA PRO A 167 -8.57 3.46 13.24
C PRO A 167 -9.73 2.51 13.53
N GLU A 168 -10.86 3.03 14.05
CA GLU A 168 -11.97 2.20 14.47
C GLU A 168 -12.79 1.64 13.28
N SER A 169 -13.02 2.44 12.25
CA SER A 169 -13.73 1.98 11.05
C SER A 169 -12.98 0.88 10.32
N TYR A 170 -11.66 0.96 10.30
CA TYR A 170 -10.82 -0.06 9.71
C TYR A 170 -11.06 -1.44 10.33
N TYR A 171 -11.21 -1.51 11.63
CA TYR A 171 -11.44 -2.76 12.34
C TYR A 171 -12.92 -3.19 12.39
N ARG A 172 -13.87 -2.24 12.39
CA ARG A 172 -15.28 -2.53 12.66
C ARG A 172 -16.16 -2.59 11.42
N ILE A 173 -15.87 -1.77 10.41
CA ILE A 173 -16.69 -1.65 9.19
C ILE A 173 -16.04 -2.40 8.02
N MET A 174 -14.74 -2.24 7.86
CA MET A 174 -14.03 -2.76 6.69
C MET A 174 -14.07 -4.27 6.58
N ARG A 175 -14.24 -4.97 7.69
CA ARG A 175 -14.37 -6.42 7.70
C ARG A 175 -15.49 -6.91 6.77
N GLU A 176 -16.61 -6.19 6.68
CA GLU A 176 -17.74 -6.58 5.83
C GLU A 176 -17.38 -6.39 4.35
N TYR A 177 -16.77 -5.25 4.01
CA TYR A 177 -16.38 -4.94 2.64
C TYR A 177 -15.17 -5.73 2.16
N LEU A 178 -14.15 -5.89 3.00
CA LEU A 178 -12.95 -6.63 2.66
C LEU A 178 -13.19 -8.16 2.59
N ASN A 179 -14.29 -8.65 3.14
CA ASN A 179 -14.77 -10.03 2.92
C ASN A 179 -15.65 -10.17 1.68
N ASP A 180 -16.11 -9.08 1.07
CA ASP A 180 -16.84 -9.12 -0.19
C ASP A 180 -15.85 -9.26 -1.35
N ARG A 181 -15.80 -10.48 -1.91
CA ARG A 181 -14.90 -10.80 -3.01
C ARG A 181 -15.12 -9.89 -4.22
N GLY A 182 -16.36 -9.61 -4.60
CA GLY A 182 -16.66 -8.76 -5.75
C GLY A 182 -16.16 -7.31 -5.56
N PHE A 183 -16.28 -6.78 -4.34
CA PHE A 183 -15.72 -5.48 -3.99
C PHE A 183 -14.18 -5.48 -4.12
N ILE A 184 -13.51 -6.47 -3.54
CA ILE A 184 -12.05 -6.56 -3.55
C ILE A 184 -11.48 -6.75 -4.95
N GLU A 185 -12.09 -7.60 -5.76
CA GLU A 185 -11.69 -7.81 -7.16
C GLU A 185 -11.76 -6.51 -7.97
N LYS A 186 -12.85 -5.75 -7.81
CA LYS A 186 -13.01 -4.46 -8.45
C LYS A 186 -11.94 -3.47 -7.98
N GLU A 187 -11.81 -3.29 -6.68
CA GLU A 187 -10.88 -2.30 -6.11
C GLU A 187 -9.42 -2.65 -6.42
N PHE A 188 -9.07 -3.93 -6.45
CA PHE A 188 -7.72 -4.37 -6.83
C PHE A 188 -7.43 -4.11 -8.32
N SER A 189 -8.40 -4.38 -9.20
CA SER A 189 -8.30 -4.04 -10.62
C SER A 189 -8.12 -2.54 -10.84
N ASP A 190 -8.90 -1.71 -10.15
CA ASP A 190 -8.83 -0.26 -10.28
C ASP A 190 -7.54 0.30 -9.67
N TYR A 191 -7.06 -0.28 -8.56
CA TYR A 191 -5.75 0.02 -7.98
C TYR A 191 -4.60 -0.26 -8.96
N MET A 192 -4.59 -1.43 -9.60
CA MET A 192 -3.57 -1.76 -10.60
C MET A 192 -3.60 -0.78 -11.79
N LYS A 193 -4.78 -0.47 -12.31
CA LYS A 193 -4.93 0.51 -13.41
C LYS A 193 -4.41 1.89 -12.99
N MET A 194 -4.77 2.34 -11.80
CA MET A 194 -4.33 3.63 -11.26
C MET A 194 -2.81 3.67 -11.10
N MET A 195 -2.19 2.63 -10.55
CA MET A 195 -0.73 2.53 -10.41
C MET A 195 -0.04 2.52 -11.78
N ASN A 196 -0.49 1.65 -12.70
CA ASN A 196 0.08 1.55 -14.04
C ASN A 196 -0.06 2.85 -14.84
N SER A 197 -1.17 3.58 -14.70
CA SER A 197 -1.36 4.88 -15.37
C SER A 197 -0.36 5.96 -14.94
N ARG A 198 0.31 5.74 -13.80
CA ARG A 198 1.37 6.60 -13.26
C ARG A 198 2.77 6.03 -13.49
N GLY A 199 2.90 4.96 -14.28
CA GLY A 199 4.18 4.31 -14.54
C GLY A 199 4.68 3.41 -13.40
N VAL A 200 3.88 3.17 -12.35
CA VAL A 200 4.22 2.25 -11.28
C VAL A 200 3.97 0.82 -11.75
N THR A 201 5.00 -0.02 -11.73
CA THR A 201 4.96 -1.43 -12.14
C THR A 201 5.23 -2.39 -11.01
N THR A 202 5.70 -1.87 -9.88
CA THR A 202 6.00 -2.67 -8.68
C THR A 202 5.51 -1.91 -7.45
N VAL A 203 4.84 -2.59 -6.55
CA VAL A 203 4.42 -2.05 -5.26
C VAL A 203 5.00 -2.88 -4.12
N LYS A 204 5.35 -2.21 -3.02
CA LYS A 204 5.66 -2.84 -1.75
C LYS A 204 4.57 -2.49 -0.76
N GLU A 205 3.71 -3.45 -0.53
CA GLU A 205 2.56 -3.37 0.37
C GLU A 205 3.02 -3.59 1.82
N MET A 206 2.85 -2.60 2.67
CA MET A 206 3.47 -2.58 4.00
C MET A 206 2.64 -3.29 5.08
N GLY A 207 1.38 -3.57 4.82
CA GLY A 207 0.48 -4.22 5.78
C GLY A 207 -0.58 -5.06 5.07
N PHE A 208 -0.18 -6.26 4.62
CA PHE A 208 -1.05 -7.15 3.85
C PHE A 208 -1.13 -8.51 4.54
N ASP A 209 -1.77 -8.52 5.69
CA ASP A 209 -2.04 -9.74 6.44
C ASP A 209 -3.28 -10.45 5.90
N ASP A 210 -3.29 -11.78 6.01
CA ASP A 210 -4.31 -12.64 5.42
C ASP A 210 -5.59 -12.75 6.29
N PHE A 211 -6.04 -11.63 6.84
CA PHE A 211 -7.26 -11.62 7.66
C PHE A 211 -8.56 -11.79 6.85
N TYR A 212 -8.49 -11.54 5.53
CA TYR A 212 -9.65 -11.47 4.65
C TYR A 212 -9.55 -12.38 3.42
N GLY A 213 -8.57 -13.29 3.39
CA GLY A 213 -8.37 -14.21 2.26
C GLY A 213 -7.77 -13.55 1.01
N PHE A 214 -7.18 -12.36 1.13
CA PHE A 214 -6.59 -11.65 0.00
C PHE A 214 -5.45 -12.40 -0.66
N THR A 215 -4.70 -13.17 0.13
CA THR A 215 -3.58 -13.93 -0.40
C THR A 215 -4.02 -15.05 -1.32
N ASP A 216 -5.22 -15.62 -1.14
CA ASP A 216 -5.78 -16.59 -2.08
C ASP A 216 -6.14 -15.92 -3.40
N TYR A 217 -6.83 -14.80 -3.35
CA TYR A 217 -7.16 -14.01 -4.53
C TYR A 217 -5.92 -13.52 -5.28
N LEU A 218 -4.92 -13.01 -4.56
CA LEU A 218 -3.65 -12.58 -5.15
C LEU A 218 -2.93 -13.74 -5.85
N LYS A 219 -3.00 -14.96 -5.29
CA LYS A 219 -2.45 -16.16 -5.90
C LYS A 219 -3.21 -16.57 -7.18
N GLU A 220 -4.53 -16.51 -7.17
CA GLU A 220 -5.34 -16.74 -8.36
C GLU A 220 -5.01 -15.78 -9.50
N MET A 221 -4.83 -14.49 -9.20
CA MET A 221 -4.44 -13.48 -10.19
C MET A 221 -3.03 -13.71 -10.73
N GLU A 222 -2.08 -14.16 -9.90
CA GLU A 222 -0.74 -14.52 -10.36
C GLU A 222 -0.80 -15.72 -11.31
N ASP A 223 -1.57 -16.75 -10.95
CA ASP A 223 -1.70 -17.99 -11.73
C ASP A 223 -2.47 -17.81 -13.05
N SER A 224 -3.42 -16.86 -13.10
CA SER A 224 -4.16 -16.51 -14.33
C SER A 224 -3.46 -15.48 -15.21
N GLU A 225 -2.29 -14.98 -14.79
CA GLU A 225 -1.54 -13.91 -15.46
C GLU A 225 -2.26 -12.55 -15.51
N ASP A 226 -3.36 -12.37 -14.78
CA ASP A 226 -4.14 -11.12 -14.71
C ASP A 226 -3.49 -10.04 -13.82
N LEU A 227 -2.40 -10.42 -13.13
CA LEU A 227 -1.67 -9.48 -12.28
C LEU A 227 -0.73 -8.59 -13.13
N HIS A 228 -1.07 -7.32 -13.23
CA HIS A 228 -0.31 -6.32 -14.01
C HIS A 228 0.65 -5.46 -13.17
N LEU A 229 0.86 -5.83 -11.89
CA LEU A 229 1.86 -5.26 -10.98
C LEU A 229 2.70 -6.39 -10.40
N ARG A 230 3.98 -6.11 -10.10
CA ARG A 230 4.71 -6.91 -9.13
C ARG A 230 4.27 -6.48 -7.73
N PHE A 231 3.85 -7.44 -6.93
CA PHE A 231 3.25 -7.19 -5.63
C PHE A 231 4.11 -7.82 -4.53
N PHE A 232 4.93 -6.99 -3.88
CA PHE A 232 5.76 -7.42 -2.76
C PHE A 232 5.09 -6.97 -1.48
N PHE A 233 4.72 -7.91 -0.62
CA PHE A 233 3.95 -7.59 0.58
C PHE A 233 4.66 -8.00 1.86
N MET A 234 4.32 -7.29 2.92
CA MET A 234 4.79 -7.50 4.27
C MET A 234 3.62 -7.75 5.22
N SER A 235 3.85 -8.51 6.28
CA SER A 235 2.94 -8.60 7.42
C SER A 235 3.18 -7.43 8.37
N GLN A 236 2.10 -6.83 8.88
CA GLN A 236 2.16 -5.79 9.89
C GLN A 236 1.43 -6.24 11.17
N PRO A 237 2.10 -6.98 12.06
CA PRO A 237 1.49 -7.39 13.33
C PRO A 237 1.29 -6.16 14.23
N VAL A 238 0.04 -5.72 14.38
CA VAL A 238 -0.29 -4.60 15.25
C VAL A 238 -0.57 -5.11 16.67
N GLY A 239 0.22 -4.64 17.65
CA GLY A 239 0.09 -5.04 19.05
C GLY A 239 0.41 -6.52 19.33
N GLN A 240 1.10 -7.20 18.42
CA GLN A 240 1.52 -8.59 18.55
C GLN A 240 2.96 -8.76 18.06
N ARG A 241 3.60 -9.84 18.51
CA ARG A 241 4.90 -10.26 17.98
C ARG A 241 4.75 -10.78 16.56
N MET A 242 5.84 -10.81 15.79
CA MET A 242 5.84 -11.34 14.43
C MET A 242 5.37 -12.80 14.37
N ASN A 243 4.74 -13.15 13.24
CA ASN A 243 4.26 -14.50 12.98
C ASN A 243 5.14 -15.21 11.94
N LEU A 244 6.26 -15.80 12.39
CA LEU A 244 7.17 -16.56 11.52
C LEU A 244 6.50 -17.75 10.81
N PRO A 245 5.62 -18.55 11.45
CA PRO A 245 4.85 -19.58 10.74
C PRO A 245 4.05 -19.03 9.56
N TYR A 246 3.42 -17.88 9.70
CA TYR A 246 2.72 -17.21 8.61
C TYR A 246 3.69 -16.80 7.48
N ALA A 247 4.82 -16.21 7.83
CA ALA A 247 5.84 -15.79 6.87
C ALA A 247 6.36 -16.96 6.02
N ARG A 248 6.65 -18.11 6.65
CA ARG A 248 7.07 -19.34 5.96
C ARG A 248 5.98 -19.82 5.01
N LYS A 249 4.71 -19.89 5.47
CA LYS A 249 3.56 -20.26 4.64
C LYS A 249 3.42 -19.35 3.42
N MET A 250 3.58 -18.03 3.57
CA MET A 250 3.48 -17.10 2.47
C MET A 250 4.66 -17.23 1.49
N ARG A 251 5.88 -17.46 1.97
CA ARG A 251 7.04 -17.74 1.11
C ARG A 251 6.86 -19.02 0.29
N GLU A 252 6.28 -20.05 0.86
CA GLU A 252 5.96 -21.30 0.16
C GLU A 252 4.81 -21.15 -0.84
N LYS A 253 3.82 -20.31 -0.53
CA LYS A 253 2.66 -20.04 -1.39
C LYS A 253 3.03 -19.26 -2.64
N PHE A 254 3.92 -18.26 -2.50
CA PHE A 254 4.29 -17.33 -3.58
C PHE A 254 5.72 -17.59 -4.05
N THR A 255 5.84 -18.45 -5.03
CA THR A 255 7.14 -18.83 -5.66
C THR A 255 7.28 -18.29 -7.08
N GLY A 256 6.29 -17.55 -7.59
CA GLY A 256 6.30 -16.92 -8.90
C GLY A 256 7.16 -15.67 -8.98
N ASP A 257 7.11 -14.99 -10.13
CA ASP A 257 7.93 -13.81 -10.41
C ASP A 257 7.24 -12.49 -10.02
N LYS A 258 5.91 -12.50 -9.86
CA LYS A 258 5.13 -11.28 -9.66
C LYS A 258 4.78 -11.02 -8.21
N VAL A 259 4.58 -12.07 -7.40
CA VAL A 259 4.21 -11.92 -5.99
C VAL A 259 5.28 -12.48 -5.09
N ARG A 260 5.65 -11.72 -4.05
CA ARG A 260 6.60 -12.17 -3.02
C ARG A 260 6.20 -11.68 -1.64
N PHE A 261 6.30 -12.58 -0.67
CA PHE A 261 6.32 -12.17 0.72
C PHE A 261 7.71 -11.61 1.07
N SER A 262 7.75 -10.33 1.48
CA SER A 262 9.01 -9.61 1.70
C SER A 262 9.47 -9.61 3.16
N GLY A 263 8.60 -9.98 4.10
CA GLY A 263 8.92 -9.97 5.53
C GLY A 263 7.92 -9.17 6.36
N PHE A 264 8.41 -8.40 7.32
CA PHE A 264 7.58 -7.74 8.32
C PHE A 264 7.74 -6.22 8.30
N ASN A 265 6.64 -5.54 8.60
CA ASN A 265 6.61 -4.11 8.90
C ASN A 265 6.07 -3.92 10.31
N SER A 266 6.70 -3.07 11.12
CA SER A 266 6.19 -2.76 12.45
C SER A 266 6.32 -1.29 12.80
N MET A 267 5.39 -0.82 13.65
CA MET A 267 5.45 0.51 14.25
C MET A 267 6.36 0.46 15.48
N THR A 268 7.43 1.24 15.47
CA THR A 268 8.32 1.36 16.63
C THR A 268 7.73 2.32 17.66
N ASP A 269 7.34 3.50 17.21
CA ASP A 269 6.73 4.55 18.03
C ASP A 269 5.45 5.09 17.38
N GLY A 270 4.88 6.13 17.93
CA GLY A 270 3.68 6.75 17.39
C GLY A 270 3.93 8.19 16.94
N THR A 271 2.83 8.94 16.72
CA THR A 271 2.90 10.30 16.19
C THR A 271 3.48 11.30 17.19
N ILE A 272 4.34 12.20 16.69
CA ILE A 272 4.93 13.30 17.48
C ILE A 272 3.81 14.20 18.04
N ALA A 273 2.80 14.51 17.25
CA ALA A 273 1.68 15.35 17.65
C ALA A 273 0.88 14.78 18.85
N ALA A 274 0.86 13.45 19.03
CA ALA A 274 0.24 12.78 20.16
C ALA A 274 1.22 12.50 21.32
N ASN A 275 2.42 13.06 21.32
CA ASN A 275 3.52 12.79 22.26
C ASN A 275 3.92 11.29 22.33
N LYS A 276 3.73 10.57 21.23
CA LYS A 276 4.02 9.14 21.10
C LYS A 276 5.28 8.84 20.30
N GLY A 277 5.87 9.84 19.63
CA GLY A 277 7.20 9.72 19.01
C GLY A 277 8.29 9.68 20.09
N ASP A 278 9.23 8.74 20.03
CA ASP A 278 10.35 8.68 20.98
C ASP A 278 11.43 9.69 20.57
N LEU A 279 11.54 10.77 21.34
CA LEU A 279 12.47 11.87 21.07
C LEU A 279 13.75 11.70 21.90
N LYS A 280 14.86 12.25 21.39
CA LYS A 280 16.13 12.35 22.17
C LYS A 280 16.05 13.35 23.32
N LYS A 281 15.16 14.32 23.22
CA LYS A 281 14.93 15.36 24.23
C LYS A 281 13.46 15.36 24.63
N PRO A 282 13.15 15.75 25.87
CA PRO A 282 11.74 15.86 26.28
C PRO A 282 10.93 16.78 25.36
N TYR A 283 9.64 16.49 25.23
CA TYR A 283 8.68 17.36 24.57
C TYR A 283 8.63 18.73 25.29
N GLU A 284 8.31 19.78 24.54
CA GLU A 284 8.24 21.14 25.08
C GLU A 284 7.28 21.19 26.29
N GLY A 285 7.79 21.71 27.42
CA GLY A 285 7.05 21.79 28.67
C GLY A 285 6.82 20.43 29.38
N GLN A 286 7.44 19.35 28.93
CA GLN A 286 7.29 18.01 29.50
C GLN A 286 8.61 17.50 30.09
N THR A 287 8.53 16.43 30.89
CA THR A 287 9.69 15.70 31.44
C THR A 287 9.97 14.37 30.76
N PHE A 288 9.13 13.96 29.83
CA PHE A 288 9.22 12.69 29.12
C PHE A 288 9.56 12.91 27.63
N THR A 289 10.16 11.91 27.01
CA THR A 289 10.53 11.85 25.58
C THR A 289 9.52 11.07 24.74
N CYS A 290 8.69 10.24 25.39
CA CYS A 290 7.63 9.43 24.77
C CYS A 290 6.59 9.06 25.83
N THR A 291 5.33 8.94 25.42
CA THR A 291 4.26 8.42 26.28
C THR A 291 4.02 6.92 26.10
N LEU A 292 4.68 6.28 25.13
CA LEU A 292 4.61 4.84 24.92
C LEU A 292 5.75 4.15 25.67
N ASP A 293 5.48 2.97 26.19
CA ASP A 293 6.49 2.03 26.65
C ASP A 293 6.93 1.17 25.45
N ILE A 294 8.06 1.55 24.84
CA ILE A 294 8.57 0.90 23.62
C ILE A 294 9.54 -0.21 24.01
N LEU A 295 9.18 -1.44 23.69
CA LEU A 295 9.96 -2.63 24.01
C LEU A 295 11.05 -2.89 22.96
N TYR A 296 12.10 -2.06 22.94
CA TYR A 296 13.18 -2.15 21.95
C TYR A 296 13.90 -3.49 21.93
N ASP A 297 14.06 -4.12 23.09
CA ASP A 297 14.69 -5.45 23.20
C ASP A 297 13.86 -6.53 22.48
N GLU A 298 12.54 -6.41 22.52
CA GLU A 298 11.65 -7.33 21.78
C GLU A 298 11.71 -7.07 20.26
N ILE A 299 11.76 -5.79 19.86
CA ILE A 299 11.94 -5.42 18.45
C ILE A 299 13.26 -5.99 17.93
N GLU A 300 14.35 -5.84 18.68
CA GLU A 300 15.65 -6.39 18.30
C GLU A 300 15.60 -7.92 18.18
N ALA A 301 15.02 -8.60 19.16
CA ALA A 301 14.87 -10.06 19.12
C ALA A 301 14.05 -10.54 17.92
N ASP A 302 12.97 -9.83 17.55
CA ASP A 302 12.15 -10.14 16.39
C ASP A 302 12.90 -9.91 15.08
N VAL A 303 13.63 -8.80 14.97
CA VAL A 303 14.47 -8.49 13.80
C VAL A 303 15.54 -9.56 13.58
N LEU A 304 16.24 -9.96 14.64
CA LEU A 304 17.25 -11.01 14.58
C LEU A 304 16.66 -12.37 14.19
N ALA A 305 15.49 -12.72 14.72
CA ALA A 305 14.81 -13.96 14.38
C ALA A 305 14.30 -14.00 12.93
N ALA A 306 13.82 -12.86 12.41
CA ALA A 306 13.42 -12.73 11.01
C ALA A 306 14.63 -12.84 10.07
N ASP A 307 15.74 -12.15 10.39
CA ASP A 307 16.97 -12.17 9.60
C ASP A 307 17.59 -13.58 9.54
N ALA A 308 17.52 -14.33 10.64
CA ALA A 308 18.01 -15.72 10.70
C ALA A 308 17.31 -16.65 9.69
N GLU A 309 16.12 -16.27 9.21
CA GLU A 309 15.34 -16.99 8.20
C GLU A 309 15.27 -16.26 6.84
N ASP A 310 16.10 -15.23 6.65
CA ASP A 310 16.14 -14.39 5.43
C ASP A 310 14.81 -13.69 5.16
N PHE A 311 14.09 -13.25 6.22
CA PHE A 311 12.99 -12.33 6.13
C PHE A 311 13.45 -10.91 6.44
N ARG A 312 13.00 -9.96 5.63
CA ARG A 312 13.33 -8.54 5.80
C ARG A 312 12.40 -7.89 6.82
N TRP A 313 12.89 -6.82 7.42
CA TRP A 313 12.11 -6.01 8.34
C TRP A 313 12.12 -4.54 7.94
N SER A 314 10.95 -3.91 8.03
CA SER A 314 10.75 -2.47 7.91
C SER A 314 10.28 -1.93 9.25
N LEU A 315 11.00 -0.97 9.82
CA LEU A 315 10.68 -0.35 11.10
C LEU A 315 10.23 1.09 10.87
N HIS A 316 8.96 1.37 11.13
CA HIS A 316 8.43 2.71 11.11
C HIS A 316 8.81 3.47 12.38
N ALA A 317 9.40 4.65 12.26
CA ALA A 317 9.75 5.51 13.38
C ALA A 317 9.57 6.99 13.02
N GLN A 318 9.02 7.78 13.93
CA GLN A 318 8.80 9.21 13.78
C GLN A 318 9.72 10.04 14.69
N GLY A 319 9.94 9.62 15.92
CA GLY A 319 10.83 10.29 16.84
C GLY A 319 12.31 10.08 16.50
N ASP A 320 13.14 11.11 16.67
CA ASP A 320 14.57 11.04 16.43
C ASP A 320 15.31 10.11 17.40
N GLY A 321 14.74 9.86 18.57
CA GLY A 321 15.17 8.84 19.53
C GLY A 321 14.92 7.43 18.99
N ALA A 322 13.68 7.17 18.52
CA ALA A 322 13.32 5.91 17.88
C ALA A 322 14.20 5.63 16.65
N VAL A 323 14.34 6.59 15.74
CA VAL A 323 15.21 6.46 14.57
C VAL A 323 16.64 6.10 14.98
N GLY A 324 17.18 6.74 16.02
CA GLY A 324 18.51 6.43 16.52
C GLY A 324 18.64 4.99 17.01
N LYS A 325 17.67 4.50 17.79
CA LYS A 325 17.68 3.14 18.35
C LYS A 325 17.49 2.06 17.28
N ILE A 326 16.52 2.21 16.37
CA ILE A 326 16.32 1.24 15.30
C ILE A 326 17.50 1.19 14.30
N THR A 327 18.19 2.33 14.10
CA THR A 327 19.42 2.34 13.31
C THR A 327 20.52 1.52 13.99
N GLN A 328 20.66 1.61 15.31
CA GLN A 328 21.62 0.77 16.07
C GLN A 328 21.26 -0.71 15.95
N ILE A 329 20.01 -1.09 16.10
CA ILE A 329 19.53 -2.46 15.88
C ILE A 329 19.90 -2.92 14.46
N SER A 330 19.62 -2.11 13.44
CA SER A 330 19.90 -2.45 12.04
C SER A 330 21.40 -2.61 11.75
N VAL A 331 22.27 -1.81 12.38
CA VAL A 331 23.72 -1.91 12.24
C VAL A 331 24.25 -3.17 12.93
N SER A 332 23.71 -3.52 14.10
CA SER A 332 24.19 -4.69 14.87
C SER A 332 24.01 -6.00 14.11
N TYR A 333 22.87 -6.19 13.41
CA TYR A 333 22.66 -7.42 12.64
C TYR A 333 23.35 -7.42 11.26
N THR A 334 23.56 -6.29 10.62
CA THR A 334 24.32 -6.24 9.36
C THR A 334 25.79 -6.63 9.56
N HIS A 335 26.37 -6.32 10.71
CA HIS A 335 27.70 -6.80 11.07
C HIS A 335 27.73 -8.32 11.31
N LEU A 336 26.68 -8.92 11.86
CA LEU A 336 26.57 -10.37 12.01
C LEU A 336 26.51 -11.10 10.66
N ASP A 337 25.81 -10.52 9.66
CA ASP A 337 25.72 -11.10 8.32
C ASP A 337 27.07 -11.11 7.57
N VAL A 338 27.92 -10.12 7.76
CA VAL A 338 29.27 -10.09 7.18
C VAL A 338 30.14 -11.22 7.75
N TYR A 339 30.01 -11.56 9.01
CA TYR A 339 30.74 -12.68 9.62
C TYR A 339 30.17 -14.03 9.17
N LYS A 340 28.85 -14.19 9.10
CA LYS A 340 28.21 -15.43 8.61
C LYS A 340 28.55 -15.76 7.17
N ARG A 341 28.72 -14.76 6.30
CA ARG A 341 29.09 -14.94 4.89
C ARG A 341 30.57 -15.30 4.69
N GLN A 342 31.42 -15.05 5.67
CA GLN A 342 32.83 -15.46 5.61
C GLN A 342 33.04 -16.95 5.89
N ASP A 343 32.15 -17.58 6.65
CA ASP A 343 32.22 -19.01 6.98
C ASP A 343 31.62 -19.94 5.90
N LEU A 344 31.03 -19.37 4.84
CA LEU A 344 30.43 -20.10 3.72
C LEU A 344 31.24 -20.01 2.39
N ARG A 345 32.53 -19.59 2.47
CA ARG A 345 33.45 -19.59 1.32
C ARG A 345 34.53 -20.65 1.45
#